data_d1922e74500be573579d46e282d67d64
#
_entry.id   d1922e74500be573579d46e282d67d64
#
_cell.length_a   1.000
_cell.length_b   1.000
_cell.length_c   1.000
_cell.angle_alpha   90.00
_cell.angle_beta   90.00
_cell.angle_gamma   90.00
#
_symmetry.space_group_name_H-M   'P 1'
#
loop_
_entity.id
_entity.type
_entity.pdbx_description
1 polymer ?
#
loop_
_entity_poly.entity_id
_entity_poly.type
_entity_poly.pdbx_seq_one_letter_code
_entity_poly.pdbx_strand_id
1 'polypeptide(L)'
;MQLSPEVFAACERLMRGGSHSFFAASRFLPKRFRFAATAVYAFCRVADDAVDEMPEGASIDIVMAYLHERLEAIYRQEPFAIDADIAFAAVVNAYSIPKELPVALLEGFQWDAGGRGYDTIESLHEYAARVAGTVGAMMTLIMGGRLTQTVARACELGVAMQLTNIARDVGEDAQRGRLYLPLAWCREAGLDPEEFLENPQPSEAVMVVIKRVLKVAEQLYVRAETGIAALPRDCRAAIMAARLIYADIGRVILARGCNAITQRAVVSDQRKWWLMARAMGSYLIAPQRDYLLTPLSEIQFLVTAVPSPEHDPARVDAFYPVVAMLERIGQLERDQRASSPRA
;
A
#
# COMPACT_ATOMS: atom_id res chain seq x y z
N MET A 1 7.09 16.64 21.04
CA MET A 1 7.85 17.64 20.25
C MET A 1 6.84 18.42 19.42
N GLN A 2 6.71 19.74 19.59
CA GLN A 2 5.91 20.57 18.68
C GLN A 2 6.73 20.74 17.40
N LEU A 3 6.25 20.14 16.32
CA LEU A 3 6.87 20.25 15.00
C LEU A 3 6.66 21.67 14.45
N SER A 4 7.69 22.23 13.82
CA SER A 4 7.56 23.55 13.21
C SER A 4 6.63 23.52 12.00
N PRO A 5 5.88 24.59 11.70
CA PRO A 5 5.06 24.70 10.50
C PRO A 5 5.88 24.50 9.21
N GLU A 6 7.17 24.82 9.25
CA GLU A 6 8.10 24.70 8.11
C GLU A 6 8.36 23.25 7.74
N VAL A 7 8.58 22.37 8.74
CA VAL A 7 8.72 20.90 8.54
C VAL A 7 7.47 20.32 7.88
N PHE A 8 6.28 20.73 8.35
CA PHE A 8 5.03 20.27 7.72
C PHE A 8 4.91 20.74 6.27
N ALA A 9 5.21 22.01 6.02
CA ALA A 9 5.15 22.58 4.67
C ALA A 9 6.16 21.90 3.71
N ALA A 10 7.34 21.52 4.19
CA ALA A 10 8.32 20.77 3.42
C ALA A 10 7.80 19.37 3.04
N CYS A 11 7.26 18.63 4.00
CA CYS A 11 6.65 17.31 3.75
C CYS A 11 5.44 17.41 2.80
N GLU A 12 4.61 18.45 2.91
CA GLU A 12 3.47 18.66 2.01
C GLU A 12 3.92 18.95 0.58
N ARG A 13 5.02 19.70 0.38
CA ARG A 13 5.60 19.91 -0.95
C ARG A 13 6.05 18.60 -1.61
N LEU A 14 6.72 17.74 -0.87
CA LEU A 14 7.13 16.41 -1.35
C LEU A 14 5.92 15.57 -1.79
N MET A 15 4.87 15.53 -0.97
CA MET A 15 3.66 14.79 -1.31
C MET A 15 2.96 15.35 -2.54
N ARG A 16 2.86 16.66 -2.68
CA ARG A 16 2.22 17.33 -3.82
C ARG A 16 2.96 17.09 -5.12
N GLY A 17 4.28 17.10 -5.09
CA GLY A 17 5.14 16.85 -6.26
C GLY A 17 5.17 15.39 -6.70
N GLY A 18 5.11 14.44 -5.74
CA GLY A 18 5.32 13.02 -6.03
C GLY A 18 4.05 12.23 -6.39
N SER A 19 2.88 12.57 -5.83
CA SER A 19 1.63 11.84 -6.13
C SER A 19 0.37 12.68 -6.04
N HIS A 20 -0.13 13.11 -7.18
CA HIS A 20 -1.39 13.86 -7.26
C HIS A 20 -2.60 13.08 -6.72
N SER A 21 -2.65 11.76 -6.95
CA SER A 21 -3.75 10.90 -6.49
C SER A 21 -3.73 10.73 -4.98
N PHE A 22 -2.55 10.49 -4.40
CA PHE A 22 -2.39 10.34 -2.97
C PHE A 22 -2.63 11.68 -2.24
N PHE A 23 -2.11 12.78 -2.78
CA PHE A 23 -2.36 14.13 -2.27
C PHE A 23 -3.87 14.45 -2.26
N ALA A 24 -4.59 14.17 -3.36
CA ALA A 24 -6.03 14.40 -3.43
C ALA A 24 -6.79 13.57 -2.37
N ALA A 25 -6.47 12.27 -2.25
CA ALA A 25 -7.10 11.39 -1.27
C ALA A 25 -6.81 11.82 0.18
N SER A 26 -5.58 12.27 0.48
CA SER A 26 -5.18 12.71 1.82
C SER A 26 -5.99 13.90 2.33
N ARG A 27 -6.53 14.73 1.46
CA ARG A 27 -7.40 15.86 1.83
C ARG A 27 -8.73 15.43 2.44
N PHE A 28 -9.18 14.19 2.17
CA PHE A 28 -10.37 13.61 2.80
C PHE A 28 -10.08 12.99 4.16
N LEU A 29 -8.81 12.79 4.52
CA LEU A 29 -8.46 12.36 5.87
C LEU A 29 -8.84 13.45 6.89
N PRO A 30 -9.31 13.06 8.09
CA PRO A 30 -9.49 13.98 9.21
C PRO A 30 -8.19 14.78 9.49
N LYS A 31 -8.34 16.05 9.83
CA LYS A 31 -7.18 16.96 10.06
C LYS A 31 -6.13 16.36 11.00
N ARG A 32 -6.56 15.61 12.04
CA ARG A 32 -5.68 14.97 13.02
C ARG A 32 -4.72 13.94 12.42
N PHE A 33 -5.06 13.34 11.26
CA PHE A 33 -4.23 12.32 10.62
C PHE A 33 -3.43 12.83 9.42
N ARG A 34 -3.79 14.02 8.88
CA ARG A 34 -3.14 14.55 7.67
C ARG A 34 -1.65 14.74 7.83
N PHE A 35 -1.24 15.28 8.98
CA PHE A 35 0.17 15.46 9.27
C PHE A 35 0.92 14.13 9.24
N ALA A 36 0.41 13.12 9.96
CA ALA A 36 1.07 11.81 10.03
C ALA A 36 1.13 11.11 8.66
N ALA A 37 0.05 11.18 7.88
CA ALA A 37 0.03 10.66 6.51
C ALA A 37 1.06 11.37 5.60
N THR A 38 1.18 12.69 5.74
CA THR A 38 2.15 13.50 4.98
C THR A 38 3.59 13.15 5.36
N ALA A 39 3.86 12.95 6.66
CA ALA A 39 5.18 12.58 7.17
C ALA A 39 5.61 11.18 6.69
N VAL A 40 4.71 10.18 6.75
CA VAL A 40 4.97 8.84 6.20
C VAL A 40 5.29 8.94 4.71
N TYR A 41 4.49 9.67 3.94
CA TYR A 41 4.75 9.85 2.52
C TYR A 41 6.11 10.51 2.25
N ALA A 42 6.43 11.58 2.99
CA ALA A 42 7.69 12.30 2.82
C ALA A 42 8.91 11.41 3.12
N PHE A 43 8.83 10.60 4.20
CA PHE A 43 9.88 9.62 4.51
C PHE A 43 10.05 8.60 3.37
N CYS A 44 8.95 8.00 2.91
CA CYS A 44 8.99 7.03 1.81
C CYS A 44 9.63 7.67 0.56
N ARG A 45 9.22 8.89 0.19
CA ARG A 45 9.70 9.58 -1.00
C ARG A 45 11.19 9.93 -0.91
N VAL A 46 11.65 10.47 0.22
CA VAL A 46 13.06 10.82 0.41
C VAL A 46 13.94 9.57 0.43
N ALA A 47 13.43 8.45 0.96
CA ALA A 47 14.19 7.19 0.94
C ALA A 47 14.23 6.56 -0.46
N ASP A 48 13.13 6.63 -1.21
CA ASP A 48 13.02 6.19 -2.60
C ASP A 48 13.96 7.00 -3.51
N ASP A 49 13.89 8.33 -3.44
CA ASP A 49 14.77 9.23 -4.21
C ASP A 49 16.25 8.99 -3.90
N ALA A 50 16.62 8.69 -2.65
CA ALA A 50 18.00 8.40 -2.29
C ALA A 50 18.55 7.14 -2.97
N VAL A 51 17.68 6.19 -3.30
CA VAL A 51 18.02 4.97 -4.04
C VAL A 51 17.99 5.20 -5.55
N ASP A 52 16.96 5.87 -6.05
CA ASP A 52 16.76 6.11 -7.49
C ASP A 52 17.75 7.14 -8.09
N GLU A 53 18.16 8.14 -7.29
CA GLU A 53 19.05 9.23 -7.71
C GLU A 53 20.51 9.01 -7.27
N MET A 54 20.92 7.75 -7.06
CA MET A 54 22.30 7.43 -6.70
C MET A 54 23.26 7.96 -7.76
N PRO A 55 24.39 8.59 -7.35
CA PRO A 55 25.44 8.94 -8.29
C PRO A 55 25.96 7.70 -9.05
N GLU A 56 26.31 7.88 -10.33
CA GLU A 56 26.89 6.82 -11.13
C GLU A 56 28.15 6.25 -10.47
N GLY A 57 28.18 4.93 -10.26
CA GLY A 57 29.28 4.24 -9.57
C GLY A 57 29.19 4.21 -8.04
N ALA A 58 28.14 4.79 -7.43
CA ALA A 58 27.90 4.64 -5.99
C ALA A 58 27.47 3.19 -5.66
N SER A 59 27.94 2.67 -4.52
CA SER A 59 27.50 1.36 -4.03
C SER A 59 26.13 1.48 -3.36
N ILE A 60 25.21 0.62 -3.77
CA ILE A 60 23.89 0.49 -3.11
C ILE A 60 24.03 0.18 -1.62
N ASP A 61 25.03 -0.59 -1.22
CA ASP A 61 25.26 -0.95 0.18
C ASP A 61 25.55 0.29 1.03
N ILE A 62 26.25 1.30 0.49
CA ILE A 62 26.53 2.56 1.19
C ILE A 62 25.24 3.35 1.38
N VAL A 63 24.41 3.45 0.34
CA VAL A 63 23.11 4.16 0.41
C VAL A 63 22.19 3.45 1.39
N MET A 64 22.11 2.13 1.34
CA MET A 64 21.28 1.34 2.28
C MET A 64 21.78 1.46 3.70
N ALA A 65 23.10 1.41 3.95
CA ALA A 65 23.67 1.62 5.28
C ALA A 65 23.30 3.02 5.82
N TYR A 66 23.36 4.06 4.99
CA TYR A 66 22.97 5.42 5.36
C TYR A 66 21.45 5.51 5.67
N LEU A 67 20.58 4.89 4.85
CA LEU A 67 19.14 4.86 5.12
C LEU A 67 18.80 4.11 6.40
N HIS A 68 19.50 3.02 6.69
CA HIS A 68 19.34 2.30 7.96
C HIS A 68 19.83 3.12 9.16
N GLU A 69 20.95 3.85 9.03
CA GLU A 69 21.43 4.75 10.10
C GLU A 69 20.42 5.86 10.38
N ARG A 70 19.84 6.49 9.35
CA ARG A 70 18.76 7.47 9.49
C ARG A 70 17.56 6.87 10.22
N LEU A 71 17.13 5.65 9.82
CA LEU A 71 16.01 4.95 10.46
C LEU A 71 16.31 4.65 11.93
N GLU A 72 17.52 4.21 12.29
CA GLU A 72 17.94 4.03 13.68
C GLU A 72 17.85 5.33 14.48
N ALA A 73 18.33 6.44 13.92
CA ALA A 73 18.27 7.74 14.54
C ALA A 73 16.82 8.21 14.77
N ILE A 74 15.92 7.96 13.81
CA ILE A 74 14.48 8.22 13.94
C ILE A 74 13.89 7.47 15.15
N TYR A 75 14.20 6.18 15.30
CA TYR A 75 13.67 5.38 16.42
C TYR A 75 14.33 5.70 17.77
N ARG A 76 15.56 6.24 17.79
CA ARG A 76 16.17 6.82 18.99
C ARG A 76 15.62 8.20 19.34
N GLN A 77 14.73 8.79 18.51
CA GLN A 77 14.22 10.17 18.64
C GLN A 77 15.32 11.23 18.51
N GLU A 78 16.35 10.93 17.76
CA GLU A 78 17.49 11.78 17.39
C GLU A 78 17.62 11.88 15.87
N PRO A 79 16.54 12.25 15.13
CA PRO A 79 16.54 12.21 13.68
C PRO A 79 17.59 13.16 13.10
N PHE A 80 18.09 12.83 11.93
CA PHE A 80 18.94 13.73 11.16
C PHE A 80 18.18 15.03 10.83
N ALA A 81 18.90 16.10 10.53
CA ALA A 81 18.34 17.42 10.20
C ALA A 81 17.70 17.42 8.79
N ILE A 82 16.85 16.43 8.54
CA ILE A 82 16.04 16.24 7.33
C ILE A 82 14.57 16.35 7.75
N ASP A 83 13.82 17.27 7.12
CA ASP A 83 12.42 17.52 7.49
C ASP A 83 11.55 16.26 7.51
N ALA A 84 11.75 15.34 6.55
CA ALA A 84 11.04 14.08 6.49
C ALA A 84 11.37 13.17 7.68
N ASP A 85 12.63 13.09 8.10
CA ASP A 85 13.07 12.29 9.24
C ASP A 85 12.54 12.83 10.56
N ILE A 86 12.60 14.16 10.73
CA ILE A 86 12.06 14.86 11.91
C ILE A 86 10.55 14.61 12.03
N ALA A 87 9.83 14.74 10.92
CA ALA A 87 8.40 14.51 10.88
C ALA A 87 8.06 13.03 11.15
N PHE A 88 8.79 12.09 10.56
CA PHE A 88 8.56 10.67 10.74
C PHE A 88 8.91 10.19 12.14
N ALA A 89 9.96 10.72 12.77
CA ALA A 89 10.32 10.44 14.18
C ALA A 89 9.16 10.78 15.13
N ALA A 90 8.53 11.94 14.93
CA ALA A 90 7.33 12.30 15.70
C ALA A 90 6.18 11.34 15.50
N VAL A 91 5.97 10.86 14.27
CA VAL A 91 4.88 9.93 13.90
C VAL A 91 5.13 8.55 14.47
N VAL A 92 6.31 7.97 14.33
CA VAL A 92 6.60 6.62 14.86
C VAL A 92 6.43 6.59 16.38
N ASN A 93 6.82 7.66 17.09
CA ASN A 93 6.62 7.78 18.52
C ASN A 93 5.13 7.93 18.91
N ALA A 94 4.41 8.84 18.24
CA ALA A 94 3.01 9.15 18.57
C ALA A 94 2.06 7.98 18.30
N TYR A 95 2.34 7.19 17.28
CA TYR A 95 1.47 6.09 16.84
C TYR A 95 2.06 4.71 17.13
N SER A 96 3.20 4.63 17.81
CA SER A 96 3.90 3.37 18.12
C SER A 96 4.03 2.48 16.89
N ILE A 97 4.59 3.02 15.80
CA ILE A 97 4.81 2.29 14.55
C ILE A 97 5.98 1.32 14.76
N PRO A 98 5.78 0.00 14.56
CA PRO A 98 6.87 -0.97 14.67
C PRO A 98 7.96 -0.69 13.63
N LYS A 99 9.24 -0.81 14.05
CA LYS A 99 10.40 -0.55 13.19
C LYS A 99 10.51 -1.52 12.02
N GLU A 100 10.00 -2.72 12.19
CA GLU A 100 9.95 -3.75 11.16
C GLU A 100 9.24 -3.29 9.88
N LEU A 101 8.24 -2.37 10.00
CA LEU A 101 7.51 -1.86 8.85
C LEU A 101 8.41 -0.99 7.94
N PRO A 102 9.04 0.11 8.43
CA PRO A 102 9.93 0.88 7.56
C PRO A 102 11.22 0.14 7.19
N VAL A 103 11.71 -0.84 8.00
CA VAL A 103 12.82 -1.70 7.59
C VAL A 103 12.43 -2.53 6.37
N ALA A 104 11.25 -3.13 6.35
CA ALA A 104 10.76 -3.86 5.18
C ALA A 104 10.59 -2.97 3.95
N LEU A 105 10.18 -1.70 4.14
CA LEU A 105 10.11 -0.74 3.04
C LEU A 105 11.50 -0.50 2.42
N LEU A 106 12.52 -0.26 3.23
CA LEU A 106 13.89 -0.09 2.76
C LEU A 106 14.43 -1.34 2.05
N GLU A 107 14.09 -2.54 2.54
CA GLU A 107 14.39 -3.80 1.86
C GLU A 107 13.78 -3.84 0.45
N GLY A 108 12.53 -3.37 0.28
CA GLY A 108 11.90 -3.26 -1.03
C GLY A 108 12.64 -2.32 -1.98
N PHE A 109 13.11 -1.17 -1.52
CA PHE A 109 13.94 -0.25 -2.31
C PHE A 109 15.30 -0.85 -2.67
N GLN A 110 15.90 -1.64 -1.78
CA GLN A 110 17.13 -2.38 -2.08
C GLN A 110 16.90 -3.39 -3.22
N TRP A 111 15.74 -4.04 -3.26
CA TRP A 111 15.39 -4.96 -4.35
C TRP A 111 15.28 -4.24 -5.70
N ASP A 112 14.73 -3.02 -5.70
CA ASP A 112 14.64 -2.19 -6.92
C ASP A 112 16.03 -1.80 -7.45
N ALA A 113 16.92 -1.37 -6.57
CA ALA A 113 18.29 -1.01 -6.93
C ALA A 113 19.11 -2.21 -7.42
N GLY A 114 18.82 -3.40 -6.89
CA GLY A 114 19.44 -4.66 -7.32
C GLY A 114 18.92 -5.19 -8.67
N GLY A 115 17.95 -4.54 -9.30
CA GLY A 115 17.38 -4.97 -10.58
C GLY A 115 16.68 -6.35 -10.48
N ARG A 116 16.08 -6.65 -9.34
CA ARG A 116 15.45 -7.96 -9.10
C ARG A 116 14.28 -8.21 -10.04
N GLY A 117 14.31 -9.32 -10.79
CA GLY A 117 13.17 -9.85 -11.52
C GLY A 117 12.26 -10.71 -10.62
N TYR A 118 10.97 -10.81 -10.98
CA TYR A 118 9.96 -11.56 -10.24
C TYR A 118 9.41 -12.68 -11.12
N ASP A 119 9.71 -13.94 -10.77
CA ASP A 119 9.34 -15.07 -11.62
C ASP A 119 7.82 -15.37 -11.53
N THR A 120 7.23 -15.26 -10.33
CA THR A 120 5.82 -15.57 -10.07
C THR A 120 5.05 -14.37 -9.54
N ILE A 121 3.71 -14.48 -9.50
CA ILE A 121 2.87 -13.44 -8.90
C ILE A 121 3.09 -13.34 -7.38
N GLU A 122 3.40 -14.44 -6.71
CA GLU A 122 3.69 -14.48 -5.29
C GLU A 122 4.98 -13.70 -4.99
N SER A 123 6.05 -13.88 -5.77
CA SER A 123 7.28 -13.10 -5.61
C SER A 123 7.07 -11.62 -5.90
N LEU A 124 6.15 -11.27 -6.82
CA LEU A 124 5.74 -9.88 -7.03
C LEU A 124 4.90 -9.34 -5.86
N HIS A 125 4.06 -10.18 -5.23
CA HIS A 125 3.37 -9.80 -4.00
C HIS A 125 4.34 -9.52 -2.85
N GLU A 126 5.41 -10.30 -2.69
CA GLU A 126 6.47 -10.05 -1.69
C GLU A 126 7.09 -8.67 -1.85
N TYR A 127 7.38 -8.26 -3.09
CA TYR A 127 7.87 -6.93 -3.40
C TYR A 127 6.81 -5.85 -3.08
N ALA A 128 5.60 -6.01 -3.62
CA ALA A 128 4.53 -5.06 -3.41
C ALA A 128 4.13 -4.92 -1.93
N ALA A 129 4.26 -6.01 -1.14
CA ALA A 129 4.08 -5.98 0.31
C ALA A 129 5.10 -5.05 0.98
N ARG A 130 6.37 -5.08 0.53
CA ARG A 130 7.45 -4.24 1.06
C ARG A 130 7.26 -2.77 0.71
N VAL A 131 7.08 -2.44 -0.55
CA VAL A 131 7.04 -1.04 -1.00
C VAL A 131 5.69 -0.34 -0.81
N ALA A 132 4.59 -1.08 -0.65
CA ALA A 132 3.26 -0.49 -0.51
C ALA A 132 2.41 -1.11 0.60
N GLY A 133 2.51 -2.41 0.86
CA GLY A 133 1.84 -3.07 1.99
C GLY A 133 2.26 -2.46 3.33
N THR A 134 3.54 -2.17 3.52
CA THR A 134 4.11 -1.46 4.68
C THR A 134 3.43 -0.11 4.91
N VAL A 135 3.22 0.66 3.83
CA VAL A 135 2.52 1.95 3.89
C VAL A 135 1.07 1.77 4.33
N GLY A 136 0.39 0.73 3.81
CA GLY A 136 -0.95 0.35 4.25
C GLY A 136 -1.02 0.05 5.74
N ALA A 137 -0.06 -0.74 6.27
CA ALA A 137 0.05 -1.04 7.69
C ALA A 137 0.28 0.24 8.53
N MET A 138 1.27 1.05 8.18
CA MET A 138 1.58 2.30 8.90
C MET A 138 0.39 3.27 8.92
N MET A 139 -0.29 3.44 7.79
CA MET A 139 -1.49 4.28 7.71
C MET A 139 -2.62 3.76 8.58
N THR A 140 -2.80 2.44 8.66
CA THR A 140 -3.81 1.83 9.52
C THR A 140 -3.54 2.07 10.99
N LEU A 141 -2.28 1.97 11.42
CA LEU A 141 -1.86 2.31 12.78
C LEU A 141 -2.12 3.78 13.14
N ILE A 142 -1.83 4.69 12.21
CA ILE A 142 -2.12 6.13 12.35
C ILE A 142 -3.62 6.37 12.55
N MET A 143 -4.48 5.63 11.86
CA MET A 143 -5.93 5.71 12.00
C MET A 143 -6.47 4.94 13.23
N GLY A 144 -5.61 4.30 14.03
CA GLY A 144 -5.98 3.59 15.25
C GLY A 144 -6.38 2.12 15.04
N GLY A 145 -6.26 1.59 13.81
CA GLY A 145 -6.54 0.18 13.53
C GLY A 145 -5.35 -0.73 13.89
N ARG A 146 -5.54 -1.66 14.82
CA ARG A 146 -4.51 -2.63 15.26
C ARG A 146 -4.96 -4.07 15.21
N LEU A 147 -6.23 -4.33 14.84
CA LEU A 147 -6.70 -5.70 14.69
C LEU A 147 -5.98 -6.37 13.51
N THR A 148 -5.52 -7.59 13.72
CA THR A 148 -4.80 -8.41 12.73
C THR A 148 -5.45 -8.36 11.36
N GLN A 149 -6.77 -8.56 11.28
CA GLN A 149 -7.50 -8.54 10.00
C GLN A 149 -7.56 -7.15 9.37
N THR A 150 -7.68 -6.08 10.17
CA THR A 150 -7.68 -4.70 9.64
C THR A 150 -6.33 -4.37 9.01
N VAL A 151 -5.24 -4.72 9.69
CA VAL A 151 -3.87 -4.55 9.17
C VAL A 151 -3.67 -5.38 7.90
N ALA A 152 -4.11 -6.64 7.89
CA ALA A 152 -4.01 -7.49 6.71
C ALA A 152 -4.73 -6.90 5.49
N ARG A 153 -5.99 -6.45 5.65
CA ARG A 153 -6.75 -5.81 4.56
C ARG A 153 -6.08 -4.52 4.07
N ALA A 154 -5.45 -3.76 4.96
CA ALA A 154 -4.71 -2.55 4.58
C ALA A 154 -3.42 -2.87 3.82
N CYS A 155 -2.68 -3.90 4.20
CA CYS A 155 -1.52 -4.40 3.45
C CYS A 155 -1.95 -4.87 2.05
N GLU A 156 -3.04 -5.65 1.94
CA GLU A 156 -3.60 -6.10 0.66
C GLU A 156 -4.03 -4.93 -0.23
N LEU A 157 -4.55 -3.83 0.35
CA LEU A 157 -4.83 -2.60 -0.39
C LEU A 157 -3.55 -2.00 -0.98
N GLY A 158 -2.48 -1.94 -0.19
CA GLY A 158 -1.16 -1.49 -0.64
C GLY A 158 -0.65 -2.34 -1.81
N VAL A 159 -0.68 -3.67 -1.67
CA VAL A 159 -0.30 -4.61 -2.74
C VAL A 159 -1.13 -4.37 -3.99
N ALA A 160 -2.46 -4.24 -3.90
CA ALA A 160 -3.33 -3.98 -5.05
C ALA A 160 -2.97 -2.66 -5.76
N MET A 161 -2.68 -1.61 -5.00
CA MET A 161 -2.25 -0.32 -5.54
C MET A 161 -0.92 -0.44 -6.28
N GLN A 162 0.04 -1.18 -5.73
CA GLN A 162 1.34 -1.38 -6.36
C GLN A 162 1.24 -2.22 -7.64
N LEU A 163 0.45 -3.29 -7.64
CA LEU A 163 0.17 -4.04 -8.86
C LEU A 163 -0.45 -3.16 -9.96
N THR A 164 -1.31 -2.21 -9.56
CA THR A 164 -1.89 -1.26 -10.51
C THR A 164 -0.85 -0.26 -11.04
N ASN A 165 0.08 0.22 -10.18
CA ASN A 165 1.21 1.04 -10.61
C ASN A 165 2.10 0.29 -11.59
N ILE A 166 2.49 -0.94 -11.27
CA ILE A 166 3.29 -1.81 -12.14
C ILE A 166 2.60 -1.98 -13.50
N ALA A 167 1.32 -2.31 -13.52
CA ALA A 167 0.57 -2.46 -14.77
C ALA A 167 0.45 -1.15 -15.57
N ARG A 168 0.45 0.01 -14.90
CA ARG A 168 0.38 1.33 -15.54
C ARG A 168 1.71 1.77 -16.13
N ASP A 169 2.80 1.45 -15.45
CA ASP A 169 4.10 2.06 -15.70
C ASP A 169 5.06 1.13 -16.49
N VAL A 170 4.57 -0.01 -17.03
CA VAL A 170 5.39 -1.02 -17.76
C VAL A 170 6.32 -0.39 -18.80
N GLY A 171 5.85 0.60 -19.58
CA GLY A 171 6.67 1.25 -20.60
C GLY A 171 7.73 2.18 -20.00
N GLU A 172 7.39 2.93 -18.92
CA GLU A 172 8.35 3.80 -18.22
C GLU A 172 9.41 2.97 -17.48
N ASP A 173 8.99 1.86 -16.84
CA ASP A 173 9.89 0.96 -16.13
C ASP A 173 10.85 0.25 -17.08
N ALA A 174 10.36 -0.22 -18.24
CA ALA A 174 11.18 -0.87 -19.25
C ALA A 174 12.25 0.08 -19.84
N GLN A 175 11.93 1.37 -20.04
CA GLN A 175 12.90 2.38 -20.45
C GLN A 175 14.03 2.60 -19.42
N ARG A 176 13.78 2.24 -18.16
CA ARG A 176 14.76 2.27 -17.06
C ARG A 176 15.44 0.91 -16.85
N GLY A 177 15.22 -0.06 -17.75
CA GLY A 177 15.74 -1.41 -17.65
C GLY A 177 15.08 -2.28 -16.57
N ARG A 178 13.87 -1.93 -16.14
CA ARG A 178 13.13 -2.65 -15.09
C ARG A 178 11.88 -3.34 -15.64
N LEU A 179 11.69 -4.61 -15.27
CA LEU A 179 10.49 -5.37 -15.63
C LEU A 179 9.92 -6.06 -14.38
N TYR A 180 8.80 -5.53 -13.89
CA TYR A 180 8.12 -6.07 -12.70
C TYR A 180 7.07 -7.14 -13.04
N LEU A 181 6.71 -7.33 -14.31
CA LEU A 181 5.73 -8.35 -14.70
C LEU A 181 6.25 -9.76 -14.36
N PRO A 182 5.39 -10.70 -13.87
CA PRO A 182 5.81 -12.05 -13.56
C PRO A 182 6.43 -12.74 -14.78
N LEU A 183 7.72 -13.10 -14.69
CA LEU A 183 8.50 -13.64 -15.82
C LEU A 183 7.93 -14.97 -16.35
N ALA A 184 7.37 -15.81 -15.47
CA ALA A 184 6.66 -17.01 -15.90
C ALA A 184 5.47 -16.67 -16.79
N TRP A 185 4.68 -15.63 -16.46
CA TRP A 185 3.56 -15.19 -17.28
C TRP A 185 4.01 -14.54 -18.59
N CYS A 186 5.14 -13.84 -18.59
CA CYS A 186 5.74 -13.32 -19.82
C CYS A 186 6.09 -14.48 -20.77
N ARG A 187 6.81 -15.50 -20.28
CA ARG A 187 7.17 -16.68 -21.07
C ARG A 187 5.94 -17.46 -21.58
N GLU A 188 4.93 -17.65 -20.72
CA GLU A 188 3.66 -18.29 -21.10
C GLU A 188 2.93 -17.54 -22.23
N ALA A 189 3.04 -16.20 -22.24
CA ALA A 189 2.41 -15.36 -23.26
C ALA A 189 3.26 -15.22 -24.54
N GLY A 190 4.49 -15.79 -24.57
CA GLY A 190 5.41 -15.66 -25.69
C GLY A 190 6.16 -14.31 -25.71
N LEU A 191 6.27 -13.62 -24.54
CA LEU A 191 7.08 -12.42 -24.38
C LEU A 191 8.46 -12.82 -23.85
N ASP A 192 9.51 -12.54 -24.61
CA ASP A 192 10.89 -12.62 -24.12
C ASP A 192 11.20 -11.38 -23.27
N PRO A 193 11.54 -11.52 -21.99
CA PRO A 193 11.81 -10.39 -21.10
C PRO A 193 13.05 -9.58 -21.50
N GLU A 194 14.10 -10.21 -22.00
CA GLU A 194 15.35 -9.55 -22.39
C GLU A 194 15.13 -8.74 -23.67
N GLU A 195 14.55 -9.36 -24.70
CA GLU A 195 14.18 -8.68 -25.95
C GLU A 195 13.23 -7.50 -25.70
N PHE A 196 12.27 -7.69 -24.79
CA PHE A 196 11.32 -6.62 -24.43
C PHE A 196 12.03 -5.43 -23.74
N LEU A 197 12.99 -5.68 -22.85
CA LEU A 197 13.75 -4.60 -22.19
C LEU A 197 14.68 -3.86 -23.15
N GLU A 198 15.23 -4.55 -24.16
CA GLU A 198 16.05 -3.91 -25.19
C GLU A 198 15.22 -2.99 -26.10
N ASN A 199 13.99 -3.38 -26.42
CA ASN A 199 13.11 -2.62 -27.31
C ASN A 199 11.64 -2.73 -26.85
N PRO A 200 11.20 -1.93 -25.86
CA PRO A 200 9.83 -2.00 -25.32
C PRO A 200 8.79 -1.60 -26.37
N GLN A 201 8.11 -2.58 -26.95
CA GLN A 201 7.06 -2.35 -27.93
C GLN A 201 5.73 -2.96 -27.47
N PRO A 202 4.59 -2.31 -27.80
CA PRO A 202 3.27 -2.91 -27.57
C PRO A 202 3.14 -4.23 -28.34
N SER A 203 2.77 -5.29 -27.65
CA SER A 203 2.48 -6.59 -28.26
C SER A 203 1.28 -7.24 -27.55
N GLU A 204 0.61 -8.18 -28.21
CA GLU A 204 -0.49 -8.92 -27.59
C GLU A 204 0.00 -9.68 -26.36
N ALA A 205 1.22 -10.20 -26.38
CA ALA A 205 1.84 -10.91 -25.29
C ALA A 205 1.93 -10.04 -24.01
N VAL A 206 2.51 -8.84 -24.10
CA VAL A 206 2.61 -7.95 -22.94
C VAL A 206 1.25 -7.47 -22.44
N MET A 207 0.30 -7.23 -23.35
CA MET A 207 -1.07 -6.80 -22.99
C MET A 207 -1.83 -7.90 -22.22
N VAL A 208 -1.64 -9.18 -22.57
CA VAL A 208 -2.20 -10.31 -21.85
C VAL A 208 -1.65 -10.39 -20.43
N VAL A 209 -0.35 -10.20 -20.22
CA VAL A 209 0.27 -10.21 -18.89
C VAL A 209 -0.23 -9.03 -18.03
N ILE A 210 -0.26 -7.83 -18.60
CA ILE A 210 -0.82 -6.64 -17.91
C ILE A 210 -2.25 -6.91 -17.45
N LYS A 211 -3.09 -7.50 -18.32
CA LYS A 211 -4.47 -7.85 -17.99
C LYS A 211 -4.55 -8.85 -16.83
N ARG A 212 -3.65 -9.85 -16.79
CA ARG A 212 -3.57 -10.82 -15.67
C ARG A 212 -3.22 -10.14 -14.36
N VAL A 213 -2.22 -9.25 -14.35
CA VAL A 213 -1.83 -8.48 -13.15
C VAL A 213 -3.00 -7.61 -12.66
N LEU A 214 -3.69 -6.90 -13.54
CA LEU A 214 -4.86 -6.09 -13.18
C LEU A 214 -6.01 -6.92 -12.63
N LYS A 215 -6.21 -8.15 -13.10
CA LYS A 215 -7.21 -9.07 -12.54
C LYS A 215 -6.89 -9.45 -11.10
N VAL A 216 -5.62 -9.71 -10.78
CA VAL A 216 -5.17 -9.97 -9.41
C VAL A 216 -5.35 -8.73 -8.54
N ALA A 217 -4.95 -7.56 -9.03
CA ALA A 217 -5.15 -6.30 -8.31
C ALA A 217 -6.63 -6.06 -7.96
N GLU A 218 -7.56 -6.31 -8.89
CA GLU A 218 -9.01 -6.14 -8.63
C GLU A 218 -9.52 -7.11 -7.55
N GLN A 219 -9.05 -8.36 -7.54
CA GLN A 219 -9.40 -9.32 -6.48
C GLN A 219 -8.94 -8.82 -5.11
N LEU A 220 -7.73 -8.25 -5.03
CA LEU A 220 -7.20 -7.68 -3.80
C LEU A 220 -7.94 -6.41 -3.37
N TYR A 221 -8.37 -5.55 -4.31
CA TYR A 221 -9.23 -4.41 -4.01
C TYR A 221 -10.55 -4.83 -3.38
N VAL A 222 -11.19 -5.87 -3.90
CA VAL A 222 -12.45 -6.42 -3.33
C VAL A 222 -12.21 -6.92 -1.90
N ARG A 223 -11.13 -7.65 -1.66
CA ARG A 223 -10.77 -8.13 -0.32
C ARG A 223 -10.48 -6.98 0.64
N ALA A 224 -9.67 -6.01 0.22
CA ALA A 224 -9.28 -4.86 1.02
C ALA A 224 -10.47 -3.96 1.40
N GLU A 225 -11.47 -3.84 0.53
CA GLU A 225 -12.68 -3.04 0.77
C GLU A 225 -13.41 -3.49 2.04
N THR A 226 -13.36 -4.78 2.35
CA THR A 226 -13.99 -5.33 3.57
C THR A 226 -13.38 -4.76 4.85
N GLY A 227 -12.07 -4.44 4.84
CA GLY A 227 -11.37 -3.84 5.97
C GLY A 227 -11.67 -2.36 6.18
N ILE A 228 -12.16 -1.65 5.17
CA ILE A 228 -12.51 -0.23 5.29
C ILE A 228 -13.61 -0.01 6.33
N ALA A 229 -14.53 -0.96 6.44
CA ALA A 229 -15.61 -0.91 7.44
C ALA A 229 -15.12 -1.01 8.89
N ALA A 230 -13.93 -1.58 9.12
CA ALA A 230 -13.30 -1.67 10.43
C ALA A 230 -12.54 -0.40 10.84
N LEU A 231 -12.29 0.53 9.90
CA LEU A 231 -11.67 1.82 10.19
C LEU A 231 -12.63 2.79 10.89
N PRO A 232 -12.12 3.80 11.59
CA PRO A 232 -12.93 4.90 12.10
C PRO A 232 -13.80 5.51 10.99
N ARG A 233 -15.05 5.79 11.30
CA ARG A 233 -16.04 6.23 10.30
C ARG A 233 -15.56 7.41 9.45
N ASP A 234 -14.91 8.38 10.07
CA ASP A 234 -14.40 9.60 9.42
C ASP A 234 -13.16 9.37 8.53
N CYS A 235 -12.51 8.19 8.62
CA CYS A 235 -11.41 7.79 7.74
C CYS A 235 -11.88 7.01 6.49
N ARG A 236 -13.07 6.36 6.57
CA ARG A 236 -13.54 5.42 5.54
C ARG A 236 -13.63 6.05 4.16
N ALA A 237 -14.18 7.28 4.09
CA ALA A 237 -14.32 7.98 2.81
C ALA A 237 -12.98 8.25 2.13
N ALA A 238 -11.92 8.59 2.89
CA ALA A 238 -10.59 8.83 2.35
C ALA A 238 -9.97 7.55 1.77
N ILE A 239 -10.04 6.45 2.52
CA ILE A 239 -9.48 5.16 2.10
C ILE A 239 -10.28 4.56 0.94
N MET A 240 -11.62 4.67 0.99
CA MET A 240 -12.47 4.28 -0.13
C MET A 240 -12.19 5.11 -1.39
N ALA A 241 -11.96 6.41 -1.27
CA ALA A 241 -11.59 7.26 -2.41
C ALA A 241 -10.27 6.82 -3.02
N ALA A 242 -9.24 6.55 -2.20
CA ALA A 242 -7.96 6.02 -2.66
C ALA A 242 -8.15 4.69 -3.41
N ARG A 243 -8.87 3.71 -2.80
CA ARG A 243 -9.20 2.43 -3.42
C ARG A 243 -9.88 2.61 -4.78
N LEU A 244 -10.91 3.46 -4.86
CA LEU A 244 -11.68 3.66 -6.08
C LEU A 244 -10.86 4.34 -7.19
N ILE A 245 -10.05 5.35 -6.84
CA ILE A 245 -9.21 6.07 -7.81
C ILE A 245 -8.14 5.14 -8.38
N TYR A 246 -7.46 4.35 -7.54
CA TYR A 246 -6.43 3.42 -8.02
C TYR A 246 -7.02 2.27 -8.85
N ALA A 247 -8.13 1.69 -8.44
CA ALA A 247 -8.82 0.68 -9.25
C ALA A 247 -9.31 1.25 -10.61
N ASP A 248 -9.68 2.54 -10.66
CA ASP A 248 -10.09 3.20 -11.90
C ASP A 248 -8.90 3.43 -12.86
N ILE A 249 -7.65 3.52 -12.37
CA ILE A 249 -6.44 3.48 -13.22
C ILE A 249 -6.44 2.14 -14.00
N GLY A 250 -6.62 1.01 -13.32
CA GLY A 250 -6.69 -0.30 -13.95
C GLY A 250 -7.80 -0.38 -15.01
N ARG A 251 -8.98 0.20 -14.71
CA ARG A 251 -10.08 0.29 -15.68
C ARG A 251 -9.70 1.11 -16.92
N VAL A 252 -8.97 2.22 -16.75
CA VAL A 252 -8.48 3.03 -17.89
C VAL A 252 -7.48 2.25 -18.73
N ILE A 253 -6.57 1.48 -18.11
CA ILE A 253 -5.62 0.62 -18.82
C ILE A 253 -6.38 -0.43 -19.65
N LEU A 254 -7.35 -1.12 -19.05
CA LEU A 254 -8.19 -2.12 -19.72
C LEU A 254 -8.97 -1.50 -20.89
N ALA A 255 -9.56 -0.32 -20.72
CA ALA A 255 -10.31 0.38 -21.77
C ALA A 255 -9.43 0.80 -22.96
N ARG A 256 -8.12 0.92 -22.76
CA ARG A 256 -7.12 1.21 -23.80
C ARG A 256 -6.47 -0.05 -24.37
N GLY A 257 -7.08 -1.24 -24.18
CA GLY A 257 -6.56 -2.50 -24.65
C GLY A 257 -5.28 -2.96 -23.94
N CYS A 258 -5.04 -2.52 -22.69
CA CYS A 258 -3.84 -2.80 -21.91
C CYS A 258 -2.53 -2.26 -22.52
N ASN A 259 -2.58 -1.27 -23.41
CA ASN A 259 -1.38 -0.62 -23.89
C ASN A 259 -0.88 0.40 -22.85
N ALA A 260 0.01 -0.05 -21.99
CA ALA A 260 0.74 0.76 -21.01
C ALA A 260 2.19 1.05 -21.45
N ILE A 261 2.55 0.75 -22.70
CA ILE A 261 3.88 0.97 -23.23
C ILE A 261 4.01 2.36 -23.84
N THR A 262 3.04 2.76 -24.69
CA THR A 262 3.12 4.04 -25.40
C THR A 262 2.37 5.16 -24.70
N GLN A 263 1.49 4.83 -23.77
CA GLN A 263 0.63 5.81 -23.10
C GLN A 263 0.40 5.44 -21.63
N ARG A 264 0.85 6.31 -20.74
CA ARG A 264 0.53 6.20 -19.32
C ARG A 264 -0.96 6.46 -19.05
N ALA A 265 -1.62 5.56 -18.34
CA ALA A 265 -3.02 5.72 -17.97
C ALA A 265 -3.20 6.76 -16.85
N VAL A 266 -4.08 7.73 -17.08
CA VAL A 266 -4.42 8.78 -16.11
C VAL A 266 -5.93 8.85 -15.95
N VAL A 267 -6.39 8.87 -14.69
CA VAL A 267 -7.80 9.14 -14.36
C VAL A 267 -8.04 10.64 -14.44
N SER A 268 -9.03 11.07 -15.22
CA SER A 268 -9.36 12.48 -15.36
C SER A 268 -9.84 13.10 -14.03
N ASP A 269 -9.63 14.40 -13.85
CA ASP A 269 -10.01 15.08 -12.61
C ASP A 269 -11.53 15.04 -12.38
N GLN A 270 -12.35 15.14 -13.42
CA GLN A 270 -13.81 14.96 -13.32
C GLN A 270 -14.15 13.55 -12.78
N ARG A 271 -13.46 12.52 -13.26
CA ARG A 271 -13.66 11.15 -12.80
C ARG A 271 -13.21 10.98 -11.36
N LYS A 272 -12.08 11.57 -10.96
CA LYS A 272 -11.62 11.57 -9.55
C LYS A 272 -12.67 12.22 -8.64
N TRP A 273 -13.22 13.39 -9.02
CA TRP A 273 -14.28 14.04 -8.25
C TRP A 273 -15.52 13.17 -8.09
N TRP A 274 -15.96 12.49 -9.15
CA TRP A 274 -17.07 11.58 -9.09
C TRP A 274 -16.81 10.38 -8.16
N LEU A 275 -15.60 9.78 -8.25
CA LEU A 275 -15.18 8.67 -7.38
C LEU A 275 -15.11 9.10 -5.91
N MET A 276 -14.61 10.30 -5.64
CA MET A 276 -14.58 10.88 -4.30
C MET A 276 -15.99 11.11 -3.75
N ALA A 277 -16.91 11.64 -4.56
CA ALA A 277 -18.31 11.78 -4.16
C ALA A 277 -18.96 10.41 -3.85
N ARG A 278 -18.68 9.40 -4.69
CA ARG A 278 -19.14 8.02 -4.45
C ARG A 278 -18.57 7.44 -3.13
N ALA A 279 -17.33 7.74 -2.81
CA ALA A 279 -16.67 7.29 -1.58
C ALA A 279 -17.34 7.83 -0.32
N MET A 280 -18.03 8.97 -0.36
CA MET A 280 -18.76 9.51 0.79
C MET A 280 -19.85 8.56 1.32
N GLY A 281 -20.43 7.72 0.44
CA GLY A 281 -21.37 6.67 0.85
C GLY A 281 -20.77 5.57 1.75
N SER A 282 -19.44 5.47 1.81
CA SER A 282 -18.75 4.44 2.62
C SER A 282 -18.93 4.58 4.15
N TYR A 283 -19.44 5.72 4.62
CA TYR A 283 -19.84 5.87 6.03
C TYR A 283 -20.85 4.82 6.49
N LEU A 284 -21.67 4.31 5.56
CA LEU A 284 -22.76 3.38 5.82
C LEU A 284 -22.35 1.91 5.62
N ILE A 285 -21.09 1.64 5.22
CA ILE A 285 -20.64 0.26 4.98
C ILE A 285 -20.58 -0.49 6.31
N ALA A 286 -21.31 -1.59 6.39
CA ALA A 286 -21.22 -2.55 7.48
C ALA A 286 -20.04 -3.50 7.23
N PRO A 287 -19.42 -4.05 8.31
CA PRO A 287 -18.43 -5.11 8.17
C PRO A 287 -19.00 -6.31 7.41
N GLN A 288 -18.25 -6.84 6.45
CA GLN A 288 -18.67 -7.97 5.62
C GLN A 288 -18.01 -9.27 6.12
N ARG A 289 -18.60 -10.43 5.79
CA ARG A 289 -18.06 -11.75 6.16
C ARG A 289 -16.65 -11.98 5.62
N ASP A 290 -16.36 -11.48 4.42
CA ASP A 290 -15.06 -11.61 3.74
C ASP A 290 -13.92 -10.86 4.46
N TYR A 291 -14.24 -10.05 5.48
CA TYR A 291 -13.23 -9.44 6.35
C TYR A 291 -12.34 -10.47 7.05
N LEU A 292 -12.89 -11.64 7.38
CA LEU A 292 -12.18 -12.74 8.07
C LEU A 292 -11.44 -13.71 7.14
N LEU A 293 -11.37 -13.44 5.84
CA LEU A 293 -10.60 -14.26 4.91
C LEU A 293 -9.12 -14.32 5.32
N THR A 294 -8.52 -15.48 5.11
CA THR A 294 -7.08 -15.68 5.34
C THR A 294 -6.27 -14.63 4.59
N PRO A 295 -5.38 -13.89 5.26
CA PRO A 295 -4.50 -12.93 4.61
C PRO A 295 -3.60 -13.59 3.55
N LEU A 296 -3.10 -12.81 2.61
CA LEU A 296 -2.02 -13.26 1.73
C LEU A 296 -0.82 -13.72 2.59
N SER A 297 -0.17 -14.81 2.18
CA SER A 297 1.05 -15.32 2.86
C SER A 297 2.17 -14.28 2.85
N GLU A 298 2.29 -13.55 1.75
CA GLU A 298 3.37 -12.60 1.47
C GLU A 298 3.29 -11.31 2.30
N ILE A 299 2.16 -11.04 2.96
CA ILE A 299 2.04 -9.91 3.89
C ILE A 299 2.11 -10.35 5.37
N GLN A 300 2.22 -11.66 5.65
CA GLN A 300 2.11 -12.18 7.01
C GLN A 300 3.15 -11.58 7.96
N PHE A 301 4.37 -11.33 7.48
CA PHE A 301 5.44 -10.71 8.26
C PHE A 301 5.09 -9.28 8.69
N LEU A 302 4.39 -8.49 7.86
CA LEU A 302 3.91 -7.15 8.20
C LEU A 302 2.80 -7.21 9.26
N VAL A 303 1.89 -8.15 9.11
CA VAL A 303 0.80 -8.35 10.06
C VAL A 303 1.32 -8.77 11.43
N THR A 304 2.30 -9.69 11.44
CA THR A 304 2.93 -10.17 12.68
C THR A 304 3.76 -9.11 13.39
N ALA A 305 4.35 -8.16 12.64
CA ALA A 305 5.11 -7.04 13.20
C ALA A 305 4.22 -6.08 14.03
N VAL A 306 2.91 -6.05 13.78
CA VAL A 306 1.98 -5.16 14.49
C VAL A 306 1.45 -5.89 15.73
N PRO A 307 1.74 -5.41 16.96
CA PRO A 307 1.14 -5.94 18.17
C PRO A 307 -0.39 -5.82 18.13
N SER A 308 -1.08 -6.96 18.17
CA SER A 308 -2.55 -6.98 18.21
C SER A 308 -3.05 -6.81 19.64
N PRO A 309 -4.09 -5.99 19.88
CA PRO A 309 -4.75 -5.88 21.18
C PRO A 309 -5.36 -7.19 21.67
N GLU A 310 -5.59 -8.17 20.79
CA GLU A 310 -6.03 -9.51 21.15
C GLU A 310 -5.05 -10.24 22.09
N HIS A 311 -3.80 -9.78 22.15
CA HIS A 311 -2.74 -10.32 23.00
C HIS A 311 -2.40 -9.42 24.21
N ASP A 312 -3.04 -8.23 24.32
CA ASP A 312 -2.86 -7.30 25.45
C ASP A 312 -4.18 -7.05 26.19
N PRO A 313 -4.45 -7.81 27.28
CA PRO A 313 -5.69 -7.69 28.04
C PRO A 313 -5.87 -6.32 28.72
N ALA A 314 -4.86 -5.44 28.75
CA ALA A 314 -4.92 -4.12 29.39
C ALA A 314 -5.38 -2.99 28.45
N ARG A 315 -5.50 -3.23 27.14
CA ARG A 315 -5.94 -2.23 26.13
C ARG A 315 -7.20 -2.69 25.42
N VAL A 316 -8.34 -2.50 26.08
CA VAL A 316 -9.65 -2.64 25.42
C VAL A 316 -9.90 -1.38 24.60
N ASP A 317 -9.62 -1.45 23.30
CA ASP A 317 -9.96 -0.39 22.36
C ASP A 317 -11.49 -0.30 22.21
N ALA A 318 -12.07 0.90 22.09
CA ALA A 318 -13.52 1.13 22.02
C ALA A 318 -14.24 0.38 20.86
N PHE A 319 -13.49 -0.22 19.93
CA PHE A 319 -14.00 -1.03 18.82
C PHE A 319 -14.03 -2.54 19.09
N TYR A 320 -13.28 -3.02 20.08
CA TYR A 320 -13.24 -4.44 20.45
C TYR A 320 -14.63 -5.03 20.77
N PRO A 321 -15.54 -4.32 21.47
CA PRO A 321 -16.86 -4.88 21.78
C PRO A 321 -17.69 -5.19 20.53
N VAL A 322 -17.57 -4.42 19.45
CA VAL A 322 -18.38 -4.61 18.23
C VAL A 322 -17.89 -5.79 17.42
N VAL A 323 -16.57 -5.94 17.28
CA VAL A 323 -15.97 -7.07 16.53
C VAL A 323 -16.16 -8.36 17.34
N ALA A 324 -15.88 -8.36 18.63
CA ALA A 324 -16.11 -9.50 19.53
C ALA A 324 -17.60 -9.90 19.60
N MET A 325 -18.51 -8.94 19.54
CA MET A 325 -19.95 -9.19 19.47
C MET A 325 -20.34 -9.84 18.13
N LEU A 326 -19.77 -9.41 17.02
CA LEU A 326 -20.01 -9.99 15.70
C LEU A 326 -19.44 -11.41 15.59
N GLU A 327 -18.26 -11.67 16.15
CA GLU A 327 -17.66 -13.00 16.24
C GLU A 327 -18.53 -13.94 17.11
N ARG A 328 -19.02 -13.45 18.23
CA ARG A 328 -19.90 -14.21 19.13
C ARG A 328 -21.26 -14.53 18.49
N ILE A 329 -21.84 -13.58 17.76
CA ILE A 329 -23.07 -13.81 16.97
C ILE A 329 -22.81 -14.85 15.87
N GLY A 330 -21.71 -14.75 15.15
CA GLY A 330 -21.32 -15.72 14.09
C GLY A 330 -21.02 -17.12 14.65
N GLN A 331 -20.55 -17.21 15.92
CA GLN A 331 -20.32 -18.47 16.61
C GLN A 331 -21.66 -19.10 17.07
N LEU A 332 -22.54 -18.32 17.64
CA LEU A 332 -23.90 -18.74 18.05
C LEU A 332 -24.74 -19.22 16.85
N GLU A 333 -24.65 -18.57 15.70
CA GLU A 333 -25.32 -19.05 14.48
C GLU A 333 -24.77 -20.36 13.95
N ARG A 334 -23.44 -20.61 14.10
CA ARG A 334 -22.82 -21.89 13.74
C ARG A 334 -23.26 -23.01 14.67
N ASP A 335 -23.30 -22.76 15.96
CA ASP A 335 -23.73 -23.72 16.98
C ASP A 335 -25.22 -24.06 16.85
N GLN A 336 -26.08 -23.09 16.51
CA GLN A 336 -27.50 -23.31 16.23
C GLN A 336 -27.73 -24.15 14.97
N ARG A 337 -26.92 -23.97 13.92
CA ARG A 337 -27.00 -24.80 12.70
C ARG A 337 -26.46 -26.20 12.91
N ALA A 338 -25.47 -26.39 13.78
CA ALA A 338 -24.93 -27.70 14.14
C ALA A 338 -25.87 -28.50 15.05
N SER A 339 -26.75 -27.85 15.79
CA SER A 339 -27.70 -28.46 16.72
C SER A 339 -29.11 -28.64 16.15
N SER A 340 -29.41 -28.20 14.91
CA SER A 340 -30.68 -28.49 14.24
C SER A 340 -30.65 -29.90 13.65
N PRO A 341 -31.55 -30.82 14.08
CA PRO A 341 -31.63 -32.15 13.49
C PRO A 341 -32.05 -32.02 12.01
N ARG A 342 -31.32 -32.72 11.15
CA ARG A 342 -31.73 -32.89 9.73
C ARG A 342 -33.06 -33.65 9.73
N ALA A 343 -34.12 -32.96 9.33
CA ALA A 343 -35.39 -33.60 8.96
C ALA A 343 -35.30 -34.21 7.58
#